data_80d581b221c20f9bc747e3eb1b82f125
#
_entry.id   80d581b221c20f9bc747e3eb1b82f125
#
_cell.length_a   1.000
_cell.length_b   1.000
_cell.length_c   1.000
_cell.angle_alpha   90.00
_cell.angle_beta   90.00
_cell.angle_gamma   90.00
#
_symmetry.space_group_name_H-M   'P 1'
#
loop_
_entity.id
_entity.type
_entity.pdbx_description
1 polymer ?
#
loop_
_entity_poly.entity_id
_entity_poly.type
_entity_poly.pdbx_seq_one_letter_code
_entity_poly.pdbx_strand_id
1 'polypeptide(L)' 'TRLIRLPEVQHRVGLGRSTIYRWMAEGRFPKPVQLGGCTVAWPEHEIADWITGRMGKRDRGPV' A
#
# COMPACT_ATOMS: atom_id res chain seq x y z
N THR A 1 -6.04 11.30 11.19
CA THR A 1 -5.45 10.33 10.28
C THR A 1 -4.94 11.03 9.03
N ARG A 2 -3.74 10.70 8.66
CA ARG A 2 -3.14 11.31 7.50
C ARG A 2 -3.41 10.44 6.26
N LEU A 3 -3.67 11.12 5.14
CA LEU A 3 -3.84 10.43 3.86
C LEU A 3 -2.60 10.69 3.01
N ILE A 4 -2.10 9.65 2.37
CA ILE A 4 -0.91 9.78 1.54
C ILE A 4 -1.24 9.40 0.09
N ARG A 5 -0.58 10.04 -0.83
CA ARG A 5 -0.82 9.87 -2.24
C ARG A 5 0.06 8.77 -2.81
N LEU A 6 -0.24 8.37 -4.04
CA LEU A 6 0.47 7.26 -4.67
C LEU A 6 2.00 7.41 -4.68
N PRO A 7 2.56 8.56 -5.03
CA PRO A 7 4.03 8.64 -5.02
C PRO A 7 4.64 8.32 -3.68
N GLU A 8 4.00 8.77 -2.60
CA GLU A 8 4.51 8.48 -1.28
C GLU A 8 4.32 7.01 -0.91
N VAL A 9 3.18 6.44 -1.33
CA VAL A 9 2.94 5.02 -1.09
C VAL A 9 4.01 4.20 -1.79
N GLN A 10 4.31 4.52 -3.04
CA GLN A 10 5.35 3.82 -3.78
C GLN A 10 6.68 3.90 -3.06
N HIS A 11 6.99 5.06 -2.52
CA HIS A 11 8.25 5.26 -1.81
C HIS A 11 8.31 4.41 -0.55
N ARG A 12 7.22 4.36 0.19
CA ARG A 12 7.19 3.64 1.46
C ARG A 12 7.22 2.13 1.29
N VAL A 13 6.53 1.61 0.28
CA VAL A 13 6.47 0.16 0.10
C VAL A 13 7.49 -0.35 -0.89
N GLY A 14 8.09 0.52 -1.68
CA GLY A 14 9.11 0.10 -2.62
C GLY A 14 8.59 -0.67 -3.82
N LEU A 15 7.32 -0.48 -4.17
CA LEU A 15 6.71 -1.18 -5.29
C LEU A 15 6.43 -0.21 -6.42
N GLY A 16 6.42 -0.73 -7.64
CA GLY A 16 6.04 0.06 -8.78
C GLY A 16 4.55 0.27 -8.85
N ARG A 17 4.15 1.27 -9.63
CA ARG A 17 2.74 1.60 -9.77
C ARG A 17 1.93 0.43 -10.31
N SER A 18 2.44 -0.22 -11.33
CA SER A 18 1.71 -1.35 -11.94
C SER A 18 1.50 -2.47 -10.94
N THR A 19 2.51 -2.74 -10.12
CA THR A 19 2.42 -3.80 -9.13
C THR A 19 1.36 -3.45 -8.08
N ILE A 20 1.34 -2.19 -7.64
CA ILE A 20 0.37 -1.76 -6.65
C ILE A 20 -1.05 -1.95 -7.18
N TYR A 21 -1.31 -1.52 -8.42
CA TYR A 21 -2.65 -1.63 -8.98
C TYR A 21 -3.03 -3.08 -9.21
N ARG A 22 -2.09 -3.90 -9.64
CA ARG A 22 -2.38 -5.31 -9.83
C ARG A 22 -2.73 -5.97 -8.51
N TRP A 23 -1.98 -5.67 -7.46
CA TRP A 23 -2.25 -6.28 -6.16
C TRP A 23 -3.56 -5.79 -5.56
N MET A 24 -3.94 -4.55 -5.84
CA MET A 24 -5.24 -4.08 -5.40
C MET A 24 -6.36 -4.88 -6.07
N ALA A 25 -6.21 -5.16 -7.35
CA ALA A 25 -7.21 -5.94 -8.06
C ALA A 25 -7.29 -7.36 -7.53
N GLU A 26 -6.19 -7.88 -7.03
CA GLU A 26 -6.13 -9.23 -6.47
C GLU A 26 -6.54 -9.29 -5.01
N GLY A 27 -6.82 -8.14 -4.41
CA GLY A 27 -7.17 -8.10 -3.00
C GLY A 27 -5.98 -8.22 -2.07
N ARG A 28 -4.78 -7.96 -2.56
CA ARG A 28 -3.55 -8.13 -1.78
C ARG A 28 -2.97 -6.83 -1.28
N PHE A 29 -3.59 -5.70 -1.60
CA PHE A 29 -3.11 -4.40 -1.21
C PHE A 29 -4.30 -3.56 -0.78
N PRO A 30 -4.16 -2.67 0.22
CA PRO A 30 -5.27 -1.86 0.68
C PRO A 30 -5.81 -0.97 -0.43
N LYS A 31 -7.11 -0.79 -0.46
CA LYS A 31 -7.72 0.05 -1.47
C LYS A 31 -7.70 1.50 -1.02
N PRO A 32 -7.54 2.41 -1.98
CA PRO A 32 -7.47 3.83 -1.64
C PRO A 32 -8.83 4.42 -1.34
N VAL A 33 -8.79 5.56 -0.67
CA VAL A 33 -9.99 6.38 -0.47
C VAL A 33 -10.05 7.34 -1.64
N GLN A 34 -11.23 7.45 -2.25
CA GLN A 34 -11.39 8.38 -3.35
C GLN A 34 -11.71 9.76 -2.82
N LEU A 35 -10.89 10.73 -3.16
CA LEU A 35 -11.05 12.09 -2.68
C LEU A 35 -11.91 12.93 -3.60
N GLY A 36 -11.98 12.56 -4.87
CA GLY A 36 -12.77 13.29 -5.82
C GLY A 36 -12.15 13.17 -7.19
N GLY A 37 -12.98 13.11 -8.23
CA GLY A 37 -12.48 12.94 -9.56
C GLY A 37 -11.57 11.74 -9.66
N CYS A 38 -10.35 11.95 -10.11
CA CYS A 38 -9.38 10.88 -10.22
C CYS A 38 -8.40 10.84 -9.07
N THR A 39 -8.62 11.65 -8.04
CA THR A 39 -7.70 11.76 -6.94
C THR A 39 -7.97 10.69 -5.89
N VAL A 40 -6.96 9.92 -5.56
CA VAL A 40 -7.08 8.89 -4.55
C VAL A 40 -5.91 9.01 -3.57
N ALA A 41 -6.13 8.48 -2.35
CA ALA A 41 -5.10 8.49 -1.33
C ALA A 41 -5.37 7.34 -0.38
N TRP A 42 -4.36 6.94 0.36
CA TRP A 42 -4.47 5.84 1.31
C TRP A 42 -4.32 6.37 2.72
N PRO A 43 -5.12 5.86 3.68
CA PRO A 43 -4.86 6.21 5.08
C PRO A 43 -3.48 5.72 5.47
N GLU A 44 -2.72 6.59 6.10
CA GLU A 44 -1.35 6.26 6.44
C GLU A 44 -1.25 5.01 7.31
N HIS A 45 -2.16 4.88 8.26
CA HIS A 45 -2.09 3.74 9.17
C HIS A 45 -2.34 2.42 8.45
N GLU A 46 -3.15 2.42 7.38
CA GLU A 46 -3.39 1.18 6.65
C GLU A 46 -2.15 0.75 5.89
N ILE A 47 -1.41 1.72 5.37
CA ILE A 47 -0.16 1.39 4.68
C ILE A 47 0.86 0.87 5.69
N ALA A 48 0.94 1.52 6.86
CA ALA A 48 1.85 1.07 7.90
C ALA A 48 1.51 -0.34 8.37
N ASP A 49 0.23 -0.63 8.56
CA ASP A 49 -0.20 -1.95 8.98
C ASP A 49 0.10 -3.00 7.92
N TRP A 50 -0.09 -2.64 6.66
CA TRP A 50 0.19 -3.56 5.57
C TRP A 50 1.67 -3.92 5.55
N ILE A 51 2.53 -2.91 5.72
CA ILE A 51 3.96 -3.14 5.72
C ILE A 51 4.35 -4.02 6.91
N THR A 52 3.80 -3.73 8.08
CA THR A 52 4.08 -4.52 9.28
C THR A 52 3.69 -5.97 9.08
N GLY A 53 2.53 -6.20 8.47
CA GLY A 53 2.08 -7.55 8.21
C GLY A 53 3.02 -8.30 7.29
N ARG A 54 3.52 -7.62 6.26
CA ARG A 54 4.46 -8.25 5.33
C ARG A 54 5.78 -8.54 6.02
N MET A 55 6.24 -7.63 6.87
CA MET A 55 7.49 -7.83 7.58
C MET A 55 7.39 -9.02 8.55
N GLY A 56 6.25 -9.17 9.17
CA GLY A 56 6.06 -10.30 10.07
C GLY A 56 6.14 -11.61 9.33
N LYS A 57 5.63 -11.65 8.11
CA LYS A 57 5.65 -12.89 7.34
C LYS A 57 7.05 -13.24 6.86
N ARG A 58 7.86 -12.26 6.61
CA ARG A 58 9.19 -12.56 6.08
C ARG A 58 10.08 -13.24 7.09
N ASP A 59 9.71 -13.20 8.35
CA ASP A 59 10.49 -13.87 9.37
C ASP A 59 10.60 -15.33 9.15
N ARG A 60 9.67 -15.87 8.42
CA ARG A 60 9.68 -17.30 8.18
C ARG A 60 10.71 -17.68 7.20
N GLY A 61 11.12 -16.75 6.41
CA GLY A 61 12.03 -17.05 5.35
C GLY A 61 13.40 -17.31 5.89
N PRO A 62 14.05 -18.27 5.40
CA PRO A 62 15.41 -18.55 5.80
C PRO A 62 16.34 -17.60 5.13
N VAL A 63 15.96 -16.90 4.28
CA VAL A 63 16.80 -16.07 3.48
C VAL A 63 18.22 -16.19 3.58
#